data_b1108cae8dab256c7eed41ec43bea54c
#
_entry.id   b1108cae8dab256c7eed41ec43bea54c
#
_cell.length_a   1.000
_cell.length_b   1.000
_cell.length_c   1.000
_cell.angle_alpha   90.00
_cell.angle_beta   90.00
_cell.angle_gamma   90.00
#
_symmetry.space_group_name_H-M   'P 1'
#
loop_
_entity.id
_entity.type
_entity.pdbx_description
1 polymer ?
#
loop_
_entity_poly.entity_id
_entity_poly.type
_entity_poly.pdbx_seq_one_letter_code
_entity_poly.pdbx_strand_id
1 'polypeptide(L)'
;MSDAQPTAKAPPRVLVIASHPIQYQVPWFRALARRSDIDFSVLFVQIPDAKQQGHGFGVAFEWDIPLLDGYAWKLAPEVRGPGGFDGFFAARIHKPLALLRECNADVVVLTGWHIWPLVQMLAAARWLRIPVIMRGESNALRPRGVMARIAHRILLAQCAAMLPIGRSSRQFYEDYGVGPEKLFDAPYFIDNDRFASNARLLAPERDALRKAWGIAPGATCFVYVGKLESKKRIFDLLAATAILAKEAASFHVLVVGSGELMAQAQAQVGQAHLPVTFAGFMNQSEITRAYAAADCLVLPSDFGETWGLVVNEAMACGLPAIVSDRVGCAQDLVTPGETGHIFAFGDITALAACMKQSVADPAALAAMGARARERVHTRYGIDQAVKGTVDAIAFVRDGA
;
A
#
# COMPACT_ATOMS: atom_id res chain seq x y z
N MET A 1 -37.57 44.14 -1.20
CA MET A 1 -37.04 42.95 -1.94
C MET A 1 -36.09 42.26 -0.99
N SER A 2 -36.52 41.13 -0.43
CA SER A 2 -35.72 40.39 0.54
C SER A 2 -34.76 39.49 -0.24
N ASP A 3 -33.44 39.79 -0.15
CA ASP A 3 -32.39 38.90 -0.65
C ASP A 3 -32.39 37.62 0.21
N ALA A 4 -33.08 36.61 -0.30
CA ALA A 4 -32.96 35.27 0.25
C ALA A 4 -31.55 34.77 -0.03
N GLN A 5 -30.65 34.78 1.00
CA GLN A 5 -29.36 34.09 0.93
C GLN A 5 -29.61 32.63 0.52
N PRO A 6 -28.87 32.08 -0.43
CA PRO A 6 -28.98 30.66 -0.79
C PRO A 6 -28.71 29.84 0.45
N THR A 7 -29.69 29.08 0.91
CA THR A 7 -29.48 28.11 2.02
C THR A 7 -28.38 27.16 1.63
N ALA A 8 -27.27 27.17 2.35
CA ALA A 8 -26.15 26.28 2.12
C ALA A 8 -26.68 24.83 2.12
N LYS A 9 -26.54 24.13 0.98
CA LYS A 9 -26.98 22.74 0.84
C LYS A 9 -26.20 21.89 1.86
N ALA A 10 -26.90 21.06 2.61
CA ALA A 10 -26.24 20.19 3.60
C ALA A 10 -25.10 19.38 2.95
N PRO A 11 -23.99 19.15 3.67
CA PRO A 11 -22.87 18.37 3.15
C PRO A 11 -23.33 16.96 2.76
N PRO A 12 -22.79 16.39 1.66
CA PRO A 12 -23.17 15.05 1.21
C PRO A 12 -22.69 14.00 2.21
N ARG A 13 -23.53 13.00 2.44
CA ARG A 13 -23.18 11.82 3.25
C ARG A 13 -22.37 10.86 2.40
N VAL A 14 -21.09 10.76 2.70
CA VAL A 14 -20.10 9.93 1.98
C VAL A 14 -19.81 8.68 2.80
N LEU A 15 -20.17 7.52 2.25
CA LEU A 15 -19.91 6.22 2.88
C LEU A 15 -18.77 5.51 2.16
N VAL A 16 -17.64 5.31 2.85
CA VAL A 16 -16.62 4.38 2.39
C VAL A 16 -17.00 2.97 2.85
N ILE A 17 -16.93 1.99 1.93
CA ILE A 17 -17.15 0.58 2.26
C ILE A 17 -15.84 -0.16 2.04
N ALA A 18 -15.28 -0.70 3.13
CA ALA A 18 -14.02 -1.41 3.16
C ALA A 18 -14.16 -2.82 3.70
N SER A 19 -13.30 -3.74 3.27
CA SER A 19 -13.28 -5.12 3.77
C SER A 19 -13.02 -5.19 5.27
N HIS A 20 -12.02 -4.43 5.74
CA HIS A 20 -11.59 -4.36 7.14
C HIS A 20 -10.76 -3.10 7.37
N PRO A 21 -10.50 -2.71 8.64
CA PRO A 21 -9.56 -1.64 8.94
C PRO A 21 -8.13 -2.00 8.49
N ILE A 22 -7.50 -1.14 7.70
CA ILE A 22 -6.14 -1.30 7.21
C ILE A 22 -5.33 -0.09 7.64
N GLN A 23 -4.15 -0.30 8.25
CA GLN A 23 -3.29 0.75 8.81
C GLN A 23 -2.96 1.89 7.82
N TYR A 24 -2.89 1.61 6.53
CA TYR A 24 -2.61 2.62 5.50
C TYR A 24 -3.84 3.43 5.10
N GLN A 25 -5.06 2.90 5.25
CA GLN A 25 -6.29 3.62 4.89
C GLN A 25 -6.78 4.55 6.01
N VAL A 26 -6.47 4.22 7.26
CA VAL A 26 -6.94 4.97 8.43
C VAL A 26 -6.56 6.45 8.42
N PRO A 27 -5.33 6.86 8.06
CA PRO A 27 -4.99 8.28 7.95
C PRO A 27 -5.87 9.04 6.93
N TRP A 28 -6.24 8.41 5.82
CA TRP A 28 -7.15 8.96 4.82
C TRP A 28 -8.58 9.09 5.35
N PHE A 29 -9.10 8.09 6.08
CA PHE A 29 -10.40 8.18 6.72
C PHE A 29 -10.45 9.33 7.72
N ARG A 30 -9.42 9.50 8.54
CA ARG A 30 -9.31 10.61 9.49
C ARG A 30 -9.25 11.96 8.79
N ALA A 31 -8.53 12.07 7.70
CA ALA A 31 -8.42 13.31 6.93
C ALA A 31 -9.76 13.68 6.26
N LEU A 32 -10.50 12.72 5.72
CA LEU A 32 -11.84 12.94 5.18
C LEU A 32 -12.85 13.31 6.28
N ALA A 33 -12.79 12.65 7.44
CA ALA A 33 -13.70 12.92 8.56
C ALA A 33 -13.52 14.33 9.19
N ARG A 34 -12.34 14.97 9.03
CA ARG A 34 -12.09 16.35 9.51
C ARG A 34 -12.68 17.42 8.60
N ARG A 35 -13.18 17.06 7.43
CA ARG A 35 -13.74 18.01 6.49
C ARG A 35 -15.16 18.40 6.88
N SER A 36 -15.49 19.68 6.75
CA SER A 36 -16.83 20.21 7.01
C SER A 36 -17.76 20.18 5.80
N ASP A 37 -17.21 19.97 4.60
CA ASP A 37 -17.95 19.96 3.33
C ASP A 37 -18.47 18.57 2.93
N ILE A 38 -18.18 17.54 3.73
CA ILE A 38 -18.74 16.18 3.60
C ILE A 38 -19.13 15.63 4.98
N ASP A 39 -20.19 14.82 5.05
CA ASP A 39 -20.54 14.00 6.21
C ASP A 39 -19.99 12.58 5.97
N PHE A 40 -18.89 12.25 6.64
CA PHE A 40 -18.06 11.08 6.33
C PHE A 40 -18.27 9.93 7.32
N SER A 41 -18.41 8.71 6.79
CA SER A 41 -18.43 7.49 7.60
C SER A 41 -17.87 6.28 6.85
N VAL A 42 -17.50 5.22 7.58
CA VAL A 42 -16.95 3.98 7.03
C VAL A 42 -17.81 2.79 7.47
N LEU A 43 -18.12 1.90 6.52
CA LEU A 43 -18.71 0.59 6.77
C LEU A 43 -17.65 -0.49 6.54
N PHE A 44 -17.27 -1.21 7.60
CA PHE A 44 -16.40 -2.38 7.51
C PHE A 44 -17.22 -3.64 7.35
N VAL A 45 -16.78 -4.54 6.46
CA VAL A 45 -17.40 -5.86 6.32
C VAL A 45 -17.11 -6.72 7.53
N GLN A 46 -15.87 -6.68 8.04
CA GLN A 46 -15.43 -7.43 9.22
C GLN A 46 -14.25 -6.74 9.91
N ILE A 47 -14.01 -7.09 11.16
CA ILE A 47 -12.82 -6.71 11.91
C ILE A 47 -12.05 -8.01 12.17
N PRO A 48 -10.82 -8.18 11.60
CA PRO A 48 -10.04 -9.38 11.80
C PRO A 48 -9.51 -9.49 13.23
N ASP A 49 -9.45 -10.71 13.76
CA ASP A 49 -8.73 -11.02 14.99
C ASP A 49 -7.21 -11.11 14.76
N ALA A 50 -6.44 -11.27 15.84
CA ALA A 50 -4.97 -11.35 15.79
C ALA A 50 -4.46 -12.49 14.88
N LYS A 51 -5.16 -13.63 14.83
CA LYS A 51 -4.78 -14.76 13.99
C LYS A 51 -5.03 -14.47 12.51
N GLN A 52 -6.16 -13.86 12.19
CA GLN A 52 -6.51 -13.45 10.84
C GLN A 52 -5.57 -12.35 10.32
N GLN A 53 -5.18 -11.39 11.17
CA GLN A 53 -4.18 -10.37 10.82
C GLN A 53 -2.80 -10.99 10.56
N GLY A 54 -2.43 -12.00 11.34
CA GLY A 54 -1.17 -12.72 11.22
C GLY A 54 -1.08 -13.69 10.04
N HIS A 55 -2.17 -13.86 9.27
CA HIS A 55 -2.17 -14.77 8.13
C HIS A 55 -1.07 -14.41 7.10
N GLY A 56 -0.25 -15.40 6.73
CA GLY A 56 0.91 -15.27 5.84
C GLY A 56 2.18 -14.71 6.52
N PHE A 57 2.11 -14.18 7.75
CA PHE A 57 3.30 -13.91 8.57
C PHE A 57 3.72 -15.10 9.44
N GLY A 58 2.83 -16.07 9.65
CA GLY A 58 3.07 -17.20 10.53
C GLY A 58 3.09 -16.86 12.03
N VAL A 59 2.71 -15.63 12.39
CA VAL A 59 2.61 -15.15 13.77
C VAL A 59 1.28 -14.41 13.96
N ALA A 60 0.57 -14.67 15.06
CA ALA A 60 -0.62 -13.91 15.40
C ALA A 60 -0.20 -12.54 15.97
N PHE A 61 -0.80 -11.44 15.50
CA PHE A 61 -0.53 -10.10 16.01
C PHE A 61 -1.76 -9.20 15.83
N GLU A 62 -1.78 -8.11 16.57
CA GLU A 62 -2.67 -6.96 16.34
C GLU A 62 -1.82 -5.75 15.96
N TRP A 63 -2.37 -4.88 15.11
CA TRP A 63 -1.68 -3.63 14.80
C TRP A 63 -1.57 -2.78 16.06
N ASP A 64 -0.38 -2.32 16.39
CA ASP A 64 -0.03 -1.53 17.57
C ASP A 64 -0.30 -0.03 17.41
N ILE A 65 -1.11 0.32 16.43
CA ILE A 65 -1.62 1.68 16.18
C ILE A 65 -3.15 1.65 16.17
N PRO A 66 -3.83 2.72 16.66
CA PRO A 66 -5.28 2.76 16.69
C PRO A 66 -5.85 2.80 15.26
N LEU A 67 -6.71 1.82 14.90
CA LEU A 67 -7.29 1.72 13.57
C LEU A 67 -8.71 2.28 13.46
N LEU A 68 -9.44 2.42 14.56
CA LEU A 68 -10.87 2.76 14.57
C LEU A 68 -11.16 4.16 15.12
N ASP A 69 -10.14 4.91 15.52
CA ASP A 69 -10.29 6.22 16.14
C ASP A 69 -10.26 7.36 15.11
N GLY A 70 -11.02 8.43 15.39
CA GLY A 70 -10.96 9.70 14.65
C GLY A 70 -11.85 9.79 13.41
N TYR A 71 -12.78 8.85 13.23
CA TYR A 71 -13.85 8.89 12.23
C TYR A 71 -15.05 8.04 12.64
N ALA A 72 -16.24 8.33 12.08
CA ALA A 72 -17.43 7.52 12.29
C ALA A 72 -17.34 6.21 11.49
N TRP A 73 -17.65 5.09 12.13
CA TRP A 73 -17.67 3.78 11.46
C TRP A 73 -18.76 2.86 11.99
N LYS A 74 -19.12 1.89 11.17
CA LYS A 74 -20.02 0.78 11.52
C LYS A 74 -19.45 -0.54 11.03
N LEU A 75 -19.83 -1.63 11.69
CA LEU A 75 -19.59 -2.98 11.22
C LEU A 75 -20.84 -3.48 10.49
N ALA A 76 -20.66 -4.15 9.35
CA ALA A 76 -21.78 -4.77 8.64
C ALA A 76 -22.40 -5.87 9.52
N PRO A 77 -23.71 -5.78 9.85
CA PRO A 77 -24.37 -6.81 10.62
C PRO A 77 -24.55 -8.08 9.78
N GLU A 78 -24.65 -9.22 10.46
CA GLU A 78 -25.00 -10.51 9.84
C GLU A 78 -24.15 -10.88 8.61
N VAL A 79 -22.83 -10.73 8.70
CA VAL A 79 -21.90 -11.27 7.71
C VAL A 79 -21.82 -12.79 7.92
N ARG A 80 -22.22 -13.56 6.90
CA ARG A 80 -22.23 -15.03 6.92
C ARG A 80 -21.03 -15.57 6.13
N GLY A 81 -20.54 -16.73 6.53
CA GLY A 81 -19.44 -17.45 5.90
C GLY A 81 -18.40 -17.89 6.93
N PRO A 82 -17.37 -18.60 6.50
CA PRO A 82 -16.30 -19.09 7.40
C PRO A 82 -15.49 -17.94 8.04
N GLY A 83 -15.71 -16.69 7.57
CA GLY A 83 -14.93 -15.53 8.01
C GLY A 83 -13.54 -15.51 7.39
N GLY A 84 -12.81 -14.40 7.62
CA GLY A 84 -11.48 -14.21 7.04
C GLY A 84 -11.52 -13.67 5.60
N PHE A 85 -10.33 -13.60 4.99
CA PHE A 85 -10.14 -13.04 3.65
C PHE A 85 -9.72 -14.10 2.62
N ASP A 86 -9.78 -15.39 2.99
CA ASP A 86 -9.29 -16.51 2.20
C ASP A 86 -10.33 -16.96 1.18
N GLY A 87 -10.44 -16.16 0.13
CA GLY A 87 -11.30 -16.46 -1.00
C GLY A 87 -12.39 -15.43 -1.25
N PHE A 88 -12.76 -15.30 -2.51
CA PHE A 88 -13.72 -14.29 -2.97
C PHE A 88 -15.10 -14.44 -2.28
N PHE A 89 -15.56 -15.65 -2.01
CA PHE A 89 -16.85 -15.96 -1.40
C PHE A 89 -16.79 -16.29 0.10
N ALA A 90 -15.65 -16.04 0.77
CA ALA A 90 -15.47 -16.33 2.20
C ALA A 90 -16.46 -15.59 3.12
N ALA A 91 -16.98 -14.46 2.68
CA ALA A 91 -17.96 -13.65 3.42
C ALA A 91 -19.13 -13.25 2.51
N ARG A 92 -20.31 -13.04 3.13
CA ARG A 92 -21.53 -12.57 2.44
C ARG A 92 -22.35 -11.68 3.38
N ILE A 93 -22.75 -10.50 2.92
CA ILE A 93 -23.72 -9.64 3.61
C ILE A 93 -25.14 -10.22 3.37
N HIS A 94 -25.92 -10.40 4.44
CA HIS A 94 -27.23 -11.04 4.35
C HIS A 94 -28.28 -10.16 3.61
N LYS A 95 -28.36 -8.87 3.94
CA LYS A 95 -29.35 -7.93 3.37
C LYS A 95 -28.68 -6.64 2.88
N PRO A 96 -27.90 -6.67 1.77
CA PRO A 96 -27.07 -5.52 1.36
C PRO A 96 -27.91 -4.28 1.02
N LEU A 97 -29.10 -4.42 0.42
CA LEU A 97 -30.00 -3.31 0.12
C LEU A 97 -30.54 -2.62 1.38
N ALA A 98 -30.98 -3.39 2.38
CA ALA A 98 -31.47 -2.85 3.64
C ALA A 98 -30.37 -2.11 4.40
N LEU A 99 -29.19 -2.75 4.48
CA LEU A 99 -28.01 -2.15 5.10
C LEU A 99 -27.63 -0.82 4.46
N LEU A 100 -27.59 -0.75 3.13
CA LEU A 100 -27.21 0.48 2.45
C LEU A 100 -28.27 1.58 2.60
N ARG A 101 -29.58 1.24 2.63
CA ARG A 101 -30.64 2.19 2.96
C ARG A 101 -30.50 2.76 4.38
N GLU A 102 -30.17 1.92 5.34
CA GLU A 102 -29.93 2.33 6.74
C GLU A 102 -28.72 3.29 6.84
N CYS A 103 -27.67 3.07 6.04
CA CYS A 103 -26.51 3.97 5.98
C CYS A 103 -26.87 5.34 5.40
N ASN A 104 -27.95 5.45 4.64
CA ASN A 104 -28.48 6.71 4.09
C ASN A 104 -27.43 7.55 3.35
N ALA A 105 -26.57 6.91 2.57
CA ALA A 105 -25.46 7.55 1.86
C ALA A 105 -25.93 8.26 0.58
N ASP A 106 -25.36 9.43 0.29
CA ASP A 106 -25.54 10.14 -0.98
C ASP A 106 -24.48 9.71 -2.01
N VAL A 107 -23.28 9.29 -1.55
CA VAL A 107 -22.18 8.80 -2.36
C VAL A 107 -21.56 7.61 -1.66
N VAL A 108 -21.22 6.55 -2.41
CA VAL A 108 -20.49 5.37 -1.92
C VAL A 108 -19.10 5.34 -2.53
N VAL A 109 -18.07 5.15 -1.70
CA VAL A 109 -16.71 4.85 -2.14
C VAL A 109 -16.40 3.40 -1.79
N LEU A 110 -16.10 2.56 -2.79
CA LEU A 110 -15.71 1.16 -2.59
C LEU A 110 -14.19 1.01 -2.66
N THR A 111 -13.60 0.33 -1.67
CA THR A 111 -12.15 0.07 -1.61
C THR A 111 -11.72 -1.17 -2.41
N GLY A 112 -12.41 -1.44 -3.51
CA GLY A 112 -12.11 -2.56 -4.41
C GLY A 112 -13.28 -3.51 -4.62
N TRP A 113 -12.98 -4.67 -5.22
CA TRP A 113 -13.95 -5.73 -5.53
C TRP A 113 -13.39 -7.14 -5.31
N HIS A 114 -12.37 -7.26 -4.46
CA HIS A 114 -11.63 -8.49 -4.21
C HIS A 114 -12.37 -9.52 -3.35
N ILE A 115 -13.50 -9.14 -2.73
CA ILE A 115 -14.40 -10.01 -1.96
C ILE A 115 -15.85 -9.79 -2.37
N TRP A 116 -16.66 -10.83 -2.28
CA TRP A 116 -18.06 -10.81 -2.66
C TRP A 116 -18.91 -9.72 -1.97
N PRO A 117 -18.76 -9.43 -0.65
CA PRO A 117 -19.47 -8.34 0.00
C PRO A 117 -19.34 -6.98 -0.69
N LEU A 118 -18.16 -6.63 -1.20
CA LEU A 118 -17.98 -5.36 -1.92
C LEU A 118 -18.76 -5.34 -3.25
N VAL A 119 -18.83 -6.47 -3.95
CA VAL A 119 -19.63 -6.61 -5.18
C VAL A 119 -21.13 -6.56 -4.86
N GLN A 120 -21.59 -7.16 -3.74
CA GLN A 120 -22.96 -7.04 -3.27
C GLN A 120 -23.33 -5.58 -2.99
N MET A 121 -22.43 -4.81 -2.35
CA MET A 121 -22.67 -3.40 -2.04
C MET A 121 -22.65 -2.52 -3.30
N LEU A 122 -21.81 -2.83 -4.29
CA LEU A 122 -21.88 -2.19 -5.61
C LEU A 122 -23.25 -2.41 -6.27
N ALA A 123 -23.73 -3.65 -6.30
CA ALA A 123 -25.04 -3.98 -6.86
C ALA A 123 -26.19 -3.29 -6.10
N ALA A 124 -26.09 -3.22 -4.76
CA ALA A 124 -27.07 -2.53 -3.92
C ALA A 124 -27.08 -1.01 -4.19
N ALA A 125 -25.91 -0.38 -4.30
CA ALA A 125 -25.78 1.04 -4.61
C ALA A 125 -26.39 1.37 -6.00
N ARG A 126 -26.10 0.54 -7.00
CA ARG A 126 -26.68 0.68 -8.35
C ARG A 126 -28.20 0.55 -8.32
N TRP A 127 -28.74 -0.41 -7.59
CA TRP A 127 -30.20 -0.57 -7.44
C TRP A 127 -30.86 0.64 -6.79
N LEU A 128 -30.20 1.24 -5.80
CA LEU A 128 -30.69 2.43 -5.09
C LEU A 128 -30.34 3.74 -5.81
N ARG A 129 -29.69 3.67 -6.98
CA ARG A 129 -29.21 4.83 -7.77
C ARG A 129 -28.26 5.74 -7.01
N ILE A 130 -27.49 5.18 -6.07
CA ILE A 130 -26.42 5.90 -5.36
C ILE A 130 -25.16 5.83 -6.22
N PRO A 131 -24.51 6.95 -6.57
CA PRO A 131 -23.29 6.95 -7.34
C PRO A 131 -22.16 6.26 -6.57
N VAL A 132 -21.39 5.43 -7.29
CA VAL A 132 -20.26 4.68 -6.72
C VAL A 132 -18.94 5.18 -7.30
N ILE A 133 -18.03 5.53 -6.41
CA ILE A 133 -16.63 5.84 -6.70
C ILE A 133 -15.80 4.59 -6.34
N MET A 134 -14.96 4.11 -7.25
CA MET A 134 -14.15 2.92 -7.04
C MET A 134 -12.70 3.28 -6.75
N ARG A 135 -12.16 2.81 -5.62
CA ARG A 135 -10.74 2.91 -5.26
C ARG A 135 -10.15 1.50 -5.15
N GLY A 136 -9.75 0.92 -6.27
CA GLY A 136 -9.16 -0.42 -6.34
C GLY A 136 -7.66 -0.39 -6.52
N GLU A 137 -6.99 -1.45 -6.06
CA GLU A 137 -5.53 -1.60 -6.17
C GLU A 137 -5.09 -2.34 -7.44
N SER A 138 -6.02 -2.65 -8.34
CA SER A 138 -5.66 -3.29 -9.61
C SER A 138 -4.78 -2.39 -10.47
N ASN A 139 -3.80 -3.02 -11.12
CA ASN A 139 -2.86 -2.34 -12.01
C ASN A 139 -2.73 -3.07 -13.36
N ALA A 140 -2.11 -2.43 -14.34
CA ALA A 140 -1.90 -2.95 -15.69
C ALA A 140 -0.77 -3.99 -15.79
N LEU A 141 0.07 -4.14 -14.77
CA LEU A 141 1.24 -5.04 -14.79
C LEU A 141 0.86 -6.52 -14.79
N ARG A 142 -0.30 -6.86 -14.20
CA ARG A 142 -0.75 -8.24 -14.09
C ARG A 142 -1.50 -8.68 -15.37
N PRO A 143 -1.02 -9.68 -16.11
CA PRO A 143 -1.74 -10.26 -17.23
C PRO A 143 -3.09 -10.84 -16.80
N ARG A 144 -4.14 -10.62 -17.61
CA ARG A 144 -5.48 -11.15 -17.32
C ARG A 144 -6.07 -11.80 -18.57
N GLY A 145 -6.68 -12.97 -18.37
CA GLY A 145 -7.39 -13.67 -19.43
C GLY A 145 -8.64 -12.91 -19.90
N VAL A 146 -9.15 -13.29 -21.08
CA VAL A 146 -10.28 -12.61 -21.75
C VAL A 146 -11.53 -12.53 -20.88
N MET A 147 -11.91 -13.62 -20.20
CA MET A 147 -13.10 -13.65 -19.32
C MET A 147 -12.98 -12.68 -18.15
N ALA A 148 -11.79 -12.61 -17.51
CA ALA A 148 -11.53 -11.65 -16.44
C ALA A 148 -11.59 -10.21 -16.97
N ARG A 149 -11.11 -9.95 -18.18
CA ARG A 149 -11.20 -8.63 -18.84
C ARG A 149 -12.66 -8.21 -19.04
N ILE A 150 -13.49 -9.11 -19.56
CA ILE A 150 -14.93 -8.84 -19.76
C ILE A 150 -15.59 -8.55 -18.40
N ALA A 151 -15.36 -9.39 -17.39
CA ALA A 151 -15.94 -9.22 -16.06
C ALA A 151 -15.54 -7.86 -15.43
N HIS A 152 -14.26 -7.47 -15.54
CA HIS A 152 -13.82 -6.16 -15.06
C HIS A 152 -14.48 -5.01 -15.82
N ARG A 153 -14.60 -5.07 -17.15
CA ARG A 153 -15.30 -4.02 -17.92
C ARG A 153 -16.75 -3.84 -17.47
N ILE A 154 -17.46 -4.96 -17.28
CA ILE A 154 -18.85 -4.92 -16.81
C ILE A 154 -18.95 -4.31 -15.41
N LEU A 155 -18.05 -4.70 -14.50
CA LEU A 155 -18.01 -4.19 -13.13
C LEU A 155 -17.69 -2.69 -13.09
N LEU A 156 -16.63 -2.28 -13.79
CA LEU A 156 -16.17 -0.88 -13.81
C LEU A 156 -17.18 0.05 -14.47
N ALA A 157 -17.93 -0.42 -15.47
CA ALA A 157 -19.04 0.33 -16.09
C ALA A 157 -20.18 0.66 -15.10
N GLN A 158 -20.25 -0.01 -13.95
CA GLN A 158 -21.24 0.31 -12.91
C GLN A 158 -20.82 1.47 -12.01
N CYS A 159 -19.57 1.92 -12.09
CA CYS A 159 -19.04 2.99 -11.25
C CYS A 159 -19.14 4.35 -11.95
N ALA A 160 -19.43 5.39 -11.19
CA ALA A 160 -19.54 6.76 -11.70
C ALA A 160 -18.18 7.43 -11.87
N ALA A 161 -17.23 7.13 -10.98
CA ALA A 161 -15.85 7.62 -11.02
C ALA A 161 -14.88 6.61 -10.43
N MET A 162 -13.58 6.78 -10.71
CA MET A 162 -12.48 5.94 -10.22
C MET A 162 -11.42 6.79 -9.54
N LEU A 163 -10.75 6.21 -8.54
CA LEU A 163 -9.62 6.79 -7.83
C LEU A 163 -8.36 5.95 -8.12
N PRO A 164 -7.65 6.21 -9.22
CA PRO A 164 -6.37 5.55 -9.49
C PRO A 164 -5.37 5.83 -8.36
N ILE A 165 -4.69 4.76 -7.90
CA ILE A 165 -3.67 4.85 -6.85
C ILE A 165 -2.27 5.21 -7.38
N GLY A 166 -2.10 5.22 -8.71
CA GLY A 166 -0.88 5.55 -9.43
C GLY A 166 -1.02 5.27 -10.92
N ARG A 167 0.07 5.47 -11.67
CA ARG A 167 0.08 5.39 -13.15
C ARG A 167 -0.39 4.05 -13.67
N SER A 168 0.15 2.95 -13.15
CA SER A 168 -0.24 1.61 -13.60
C SER A 168 -1.69 1.27 -13.25
N SER A 169 -2.23 1.82 -12.15
CA SER A 169 -3.65 1.70 -11.81
C SER A 169 -4.53 2.55 -12.74
N ARG A 170 -4.11 3.78 -13.09
CA ARG A 170 -4.79 4.61 -14.09
C ARG A 170 -4.84 3.91 -15.44
N GLN A 171 -3.70 3.40 -15.93
CA GLN A 171 -3.63 2.64 -17.17
C GLN A 171 -4.57 1.43 -17.18
N PHE A 172 -4.68 0.73 -16.04
CA PHE A 172 -5.65 -0.35 -15.90
C PHE A 172 -7.07 0.11 -16.16
N TYR A 173 -7.53 1.21 -15.57
CA TYR A 173 -8.89 1.71 -15.80
C TYR A 173 -9.11 2.13 -17.26
N GLU A 174 -8.14 2.81 -17.87
CA GLU A 174 -8.18 3.22 -19.29
C GLU A 174 -8.25 2.00 -20.22
N ASP A 175 -7.42 0.97 -20.00
CA ASP A 175 -7.43 -0.29 -20.77
C ASP A 175 -8.76 -1.04 -20.69
N TYR A 176 -9.53 -0.80 -19.61
CA TYR A 176 -10.85 -1.39 -19.41
C TYR A 176 -12.00 -0.47 -19.84
N GLY A 177 -11.69 0.65 -20.51
CA GLY A 177 -12.67 1.51 -21.16
C GLY A 177 -13.29 2.57 -20.25
N VAL A 178 -12.64 2.93 -19.16
CA VAL A 178 -13.02 4.08 -18.33
C VAL A 178 -12.49 5.36 -18.98
N GLY A 179 -13.35 6.32 -19.26
CA GLY A 179 -12.94 7.59 -19.85
C GLY A 179 -12.13 8.46 -18.84
N PRO A 180 -11.20 9.28 -19.37
CA PRO A 180 -10.32 10.10 -18.54
C PRO A 180 -11.06 11.09 -17.63
N GLU A 181 -12.26 11.53 -18.04
CA GLU A 181 -13.13 12.42 -17.27
C GLU A 181 -13.68 11.81 -15.96
N LYS A 182 -13.59 10.47 -15.84
CA LYS A 182 -13.99 9.72 -14.63
C LYS A 182 -12.81 9.30 -13.75
N LEU A 183 -11.59 9.70 -14.10
CA LEU A 183 -10.37 9.31 -13.40
C LEU A 183 -9.82 10.46 -12.55
N PHE A 184 -9.91 10.35 -11.23
CA PHE A 184 -9.44 11.32 -10.25
C PHE A 184 -8.27 10.72 -9.48
N ASP A 185 -7.05 11.21 -9.70
CA ASP A 185 -5.87 10.64 -9.07
C ASP A 185 -5.91 10.77 -7.56
N ALA A 186 -5.92 9.63 -6.87
CA ALA A 186 -5.83 9.52 -5.43
C ALA A 186 -4.66 8.58 -5.09
N PRO A 187 -3.41 9.09 -5.20
CA PRO A 187 -2.20 8.27 -5.12
C PRO A 187 -2.16 7.45 -3.82
N TYR A 188 -1.52 6.29 -3.86
CA TYR A 188 -1.32 5.51 -2.64
C TYR A 188 -0.31 6.22 -1.74
N PHE A 189 -0.54 6.17 -0.45
CA PHE A 189 0.14 6.95 0.59
C PHE A 189 0.34 6.11 1.85
N ILE A 190 1.17 6.62 2.71
CA ILE A 190 1.27 6.25 4.12
C ILE A 190 1.21 7.53 4.97
N ASP A 191 1.30 7.39 6.29
CA ASP A 191 1.53 8.53 7.18
C ASP A 191 3.01 8.95 7.10
N ASN A 192 3.34 9.73 6.04
CA ASN A 192 4.70 10.16 5.76
C ASN A 192 5.33 10.92 6.93
N ASP A 193 4.55 11.77 7.61
CA ASP A 193 5.04 12.59 8.73
C ASP A 193 5.39 11.73 9.94
N ARG A 194 4.61 10.70 10.23
CA ARG A 194 4.91 9.74 11.29
C ARG A 194 6.24 9.01 11.01
N PHE A 195 6.41 8.46 9.81
CA PHE A 195 7.64 7.77 9.43
C PHE A 195 8.86 8.69 9.45
N ALA A 196 8.76 9.88 8.86
CA ALA A 196 9.84 10.85 8.84
C ALA A 196 10.20 11.35 10.24
N SER A 197 9.22 11.57 11.12
CA SER A 197 9.46 12.00 12.49
C SER A 197 10.12 10.91 13.32
N ASN A 198 9.63 9.67 13.23
CA ASN A 198 10.22 8.54 13.92
C ASN A 198 11.66 8.26 13.44
N ALA A 199 11.93 8.35 12.13
CA ALA A 199 13.29 8.19 11.61
C ALA A 199 14.26 9.26 12.16
N ARG A 200 13.80 10.51 12.30
CA ARG A 200 14.60 11.60 12.92
C ARG A 200 14.87 11.35 14.39
N LEU A 201 13.87 10.86 15.14
CA LEU A 201 14.03 10.53 16.56
C LEU A 201 15.01 9.38 16.78
N LEU A 202 15.04 8.40 15.86
CA LEU A 202 15.93 7.25 15.91
C LEU A 202 17.33 7.51 15.34
N ALA A 203 17.57 8.65 14.69
CA ALA A 203 18.88 8.95 14.10
C ALA A 203 20.05 8.87 15.09
N PRO A 204 19.95 9.36 16.35
CA PRO A 204 21.03 9.19 17.35
C PRO A 204 21.27 7.72 17.75
N GLU A 205 20.28 6.84 17.59
CA GLU A 205 20.37 5.42 17.95
C GLU A 205 20.89 4.54 16.81
N ARG A 206 21.12 5.11 15.61
CA ARG A 206 21.45 4.35 14.39
C ARG A 206 22.62 3.38 14.60
N ASP A 207 23.72 3.80 15.20
CA ASP A 207 24.89 2.94 15.40
C ASP A 207 24.60 1.79 16.37
N ALA A 208 23.80 2.05 17.40
CA ALA A 208 23.36 1.02 18.34
C ALA A 208 22.45 -0.02 17.67
N LEU A 209 21.50 0.44 16.84
CA LEU A 209 20.63 -0.43 16.04
C LEU A 209 21.43 -1.29 15.07
N ARG A 210 22.39 -0.69 14.35
CA ARG A 210 23.27 -1.41 13.42
C ARG A 210 24.10 -2.47 14.14
N LYS A 211 24.69 -2.13 15.29
CA LYS A 211 25.44 -3.07 16.12
C LYS A 211 24.58 -4.24 16.59
N ALA A 212 23.33 -3.97 17.02
CA ALA A 212 22.42 -5.01 17.48
C ALA A 212 22.08 -6.04 16.38
N TRP A 213 22.11 -5.63 15.10
CA TRP A 213 21.87 -6.51 13.93
C TRP A 213 23.14 -6.98 13.24
N GLY A 214 24.32 -6.79 13.85
CA GLY A 214 25.60 -7.26 13.30
C GLY A 214 26.04 -6.51 12.04
N ILE A 215 25.52 -5.29 11.80
CA ILE A 215 25.90 -4.47 10.66
C ILE A 215 27.20 -3.75 10.99
N ALA A 216 28.25 -4.03 10.24
CA ALA A 216 29.57 -3.44 10.46
C ALA A 216 29.57 -1.91 10.27
N PRO A 217 30.41 -1.16 11.01
CA PRO A 217 30.62 0.27 10.77
C PRO A 217 31.00 0.53 9.30
N GLY A 218 30.37 1.53 8.68
CA GLY A 218 30.63 1.90 7.28
C GLY A 218 30.06 0.95 6.21
N ALA A 219 29.50 -0.20 6.57
CA ALA A 219 28.85 -1.08 5.60
C ALA A 219 27.56 -0.47 5.07
N THR A 220 27.28 -0.58 3.76
CA THR A 220 25.97 -0.23 3.20
C THR A 220 24.93 -1.28 3.62
N CYS A 221 23.88 -0.86 4.29
CA CYS A 221 22.80 -1.74 4.73
C CYS A 221 21.59 -1.68 3.79
N PHE A 222 21.31 -2.80 3.13
CA PHE A 222 20.09 -3.01 2.36
C PHE A 222 19.01 -3.58 3.28
N VAL A 223 17.80 -3.01 3.27
CA VAL A 223 16.66 -3.55 4.03
C VAL A 223 15.63 -4.16 3.08
N TYR A 224 15.19 -5.35 3.42
CA TYR A 224 14.00 -6.00 2.83
C TYR A 224 12.90 -6.02 3.88
N VAL A 225 11.69 -5.60 3.50
CA VAL A 225 10.53 -5.58 4.40
C VAL A 225 9.35 -6.27 3.73
N GLY A 226 8.81 -7.30 4.37
CA GLY A 226 7.62 -7.97 3.89
C GLY A 226 7.45 -9.41 4.35
N LYS A 227 6.34 -10.02 3.97
CA LYS A 227 6.11 -11.45 4.17
C LYS A 227 7.15 -12.25 3.37
N LEU A 228 7.67 -13.32 3.97
CA LEU A 228 8.55 -14.24 3.25
C LEU A 228 7.69 -15.28 2.52
N GLU A 229 7.12 -14.87 1.40
CA GLU A 229 6.27 -15.65 0.50
C GLU A 229 6.78 -15.55 -0.95
N SER A 230 6.37 -16.47 -1.82
CA SER A 230 6.99 -16.64 -3.15
C SER A 230 6.92 -15.37 -4.02
N LYS A 231 5.82 -14.60 -3.98
CA LYS A 231 5.67 -13.36 -4.77
C LYS A 231 6.62 -12.25 -4.35
N LYS A 232 7.17 -12.29 -3.12
CA LYS A 232 8.11 -11.30 -2.58
C LYS A 232 9.57 -11.58 -2.95
N ARG A 233 9.87 -12.74 -3.53
CA ARG A 233 11.13 -13.08 -4.19
C ARG A 233 12.38 -12.93 -3.31
N ILE A 234 12.30 -13.33 -2.04
CA ILE A 234 13.45 -13.26 -1.11
C ILE A 234 14.69 -13.99 -1.66
N PHE A 235 14.53 -15.11 -2.38
CA PHE A 235 15.63 -15.88 -2.94
C PHE A 235 16.37 -15.16 -4.06
N ASP A 236 15.71 -14.26 -4.81
CA ASP A 236 16.38 -13.42 -5.81
C ASP A 236 17.31 -12.41 -5.11
N LEU A 237 16.86 -11.84 -3.98
CA LEU A 237 17.72 -10.99 -3.16
C LEU A 237 18.91 -11.76 -2.59
N LEU A 238 18.71 -12.96 -2.04
CA LEU A 238 19.80 -13.79 -1.51
C LEU A 238 20.82 -14.19 -2.60
N ALA A 239 20.34 -14.50 -3.81
CA ALA A 239 21.20 -14.80 -4.94
C ALA A 239 22.02 -13.57 -5.39
N ALA A 240 21.40 -12.39 -5.46
CA ALA A 240 22.11 -11.13 -5.74
C ALA A 240 23.13 -10.80 -4.64
N THR A 241 22.76 -11.03 -3.38
CA THR A 241 23.66 -10.90 -2.21
C THR A 241 24.90 -11.81 -2.35
N ALA A 242 24.71 -13.07 -2.80
CA ALA A 242 25.80 -14.00 -3.02
C ALA A 242 26.75 -13.58 -4.16
N ILE A 243 26.23 -12.91 -5.20
CA ILE A 243 27.05 -12.32 -6.26
C ILE A 243 27.87 -11.17 -5.69
N LEU A 244 27.24 -10.23 -5.00
CA LEU A 244 27.89 -9.05 -4.43
C LEU A 244 28.96 -9.43 -3.40
N ALA A 245 28.73 -10.45 -2.58
CA ALA A 245 29.67 -10.91 -1.55
C ALA A 245 31.01 -11.42 -2.12
N LYS A 246 31.03 -11.89 -3.38
CA LYS A 246 32.26 -12.31 -4.05
C LYS A 246 33.15 -11.14 -4.47
N GLU A 247 32.62 -9.94 -4.52
CA GLU A 247 33.29 -8.74 -4.97
C GLU A 247 33.89 -7.93 -3.80
N ALA A 248 33.89 -8.50 -2.59
CA ALA A 248 34.48 -7.95 -1.35
C ALA A 248 33.93 -6.56 -0.94
N ALA A 249 32.72 -6.21 -1.32
CA ALA A 249 32.11 -4.95 -0.90
C ALA A 249 31.67 -5.01 0.58
N SER A 250 31.87 -3.93 1.34
CA SER A 250 31.35 -3.81 2.71
C SER A 250 29.85 -3.48 2.70
N PHE A 251 29.03 -4.49 2.86
CA PHE A 251 27.58 -4.36 2.89
C PHE A 251 26.92 -5.37 3.83
N HIS A 252 25.64 -5.15 4.12
CA HIS A 252 24.81 -6.03 4.91
C HIS A 252 23.39 -6.04 4.38
N VAL A 253 22.65 -7.15 4.54
CA VAL A 253 21.24 -7.24 4.22
C VAL A 253 20.44 -7.51 5.50
N LEU A 254 19.53 -6.61 5.84
CA LEU A 254 18.60 -6.75 6.97
C LEU A 254 17.24 -7.20 6.44
N VAL A 255 16.79 -8.40 6.81
CA VAL A 255 15.50 -8.96 6.40
C VAL A 255 14.50 -8.80 7.54
N VAL A 256 13.45 -8.01 7.30
CA VAL A 256 12.37 -7.75 8.25
C VAL A 256 11.09 -8.39 7.76
N GLY A 257 10.48 -9.19 8.60
CA GLY A 257 9.25 -9.92 8.31
C GLY A 257 9.36 -11.39 8.68
N SER A 258 8.33 -12.14 8.36
CA SER A 258 8.23 -13.58 8.60
C SER A 258 7.37 -14.21 7.51
N GLY A 259 7.30 -15.53 7.43
CA GLY A 259 6.49 -16.24 6.45
C GLY A 259 6.98 -17.65 6.19
N GLU A 260 6.28 -18.34 5.29
CA GLU A 260 6.52 -19.77 4.96
C GLU A 260 7.94 -20.06 4.47
N LEU A 261 8.61 -19.10 3.85
CA LEU A 261 9.96 -19.25 3.30
C LEU A 261 11.09 -18.93 4.29
N MET A 262 10.79 -18.54 5.52
CA MET A 262 11.77 -18.09 6.52
C MET A 262 12.86 -19.16 6.78
N ALA A 263 12.45 -20.40 7.10
CA ALA A 263 13.41 -21.45 7.45
C ALA A 263 14.33 -21.80 6.27
N GLN A 264 13.79 -21.83 5.04
CA GLN A 264 14.57 -22.11 3.86
C GLN A 264 15.56 -20.95 3.55
N ALA A 265 15.13 -19.71 3.71
CA ALA A 265 15.98 -18.54 3.51
C ALA A 265 17.13 -18.51 4.53
N GLN A 266 16.85 -18.79 5.81
CA GLN A 266 17.88 -18.88 6.85
C GLN A 266 18.90 -20.00 6.58
N ALA A 267 18.43 -21.18 6.13
CA ALA A 267 19.31 -22.28 5.77
C ALA A 267 20.26 -21.90 4.61
N GLN A 268 19.75 -21.24 3.57
CA GLN A 268 20.56 -20.78 2.44
C GLN A 268 21.61 -19.75 2.87
N VAL A 269 21.24 -18.80 3.72
CA VAL A 269 22.15 -17.78 4.28
C VAL A 269 23.27 -18.44 5.08
N GLY A 270 22.94 -19.42 5.96
CA GLY A 270 23.91 -20.15 6.75
C GLY A 270 24.89 -20.98 5.92
N GLN A 271 24.39 -21.70 4.91
CA GLN A 271 25.22 -22.52 4.00
C GLN A 271 26.19 -21.68 3.16
N ALA A 272 25.73 -20.51 2.69
CA ALA A 272 26.54 -19.63 1.86
C ALA A 272 27.29 -18.54 2.64
N HIS A 273 27.18 -18.51 3.96
CA HIS A 273 27.80 -17.51 4.86
C HIS A 273 27.56 -16.07 4.40
N LEU A 274 26.31 -15.76 3.99
CA LEU A 274 25.98 -14.44 3.49
C LEU A 274 25.89 -13.40 4.62
N PRO A 275 26.22 -12.12 4.37
CA PRO A 275 26.10 -11.03 5.34
C PRO A 275 24.62 -10.59 5.47
N VAL A 276 23.79 -11.46 6.02
CA VAL A 276 22.33 -11.29 6.13
C VAL A 276 21.89 -11.54 7.57
N THR A 277 21.08 -10.62 8.11
CA THR A 277 20.42 -10.78 9.41
C THR A 277 18.90 -10.80 9.24
N PHE A 278 18.24 -11.76 9.88
CA PHE A 278 16.79 -11.83 9.95
C PHE A 278 16.32 -11.21 11.27
N ALA A 279 15.67 -10.04 11.19
CA ALA A 279 15.17 -9.33 12.36
C ALA A 279 13.77 -9.81 12.84
N GLY A 280 13.14 -10.71 12.07
CA GLY A 280 11.79 -11.17 12.36
C GLY A 280 10.69 -10.16 12.01
N PHE A 281 9.46 -10.45 12.46
CA PHE A 281 8.33 -9.54 12.27
C PHE A 281 8.49 -8.29 13.16
N MET A 282 8.21 -7.13 12.60
CA MET A 282 8.13 -5.84 13.31
C MET A 282 6.77 -5.20 13.03
N ASN A 283 6.13 -4.67 14.08
CA ASN A 283 4.88 -3.96 13.96
C ASN A 283 5.08 -2.49 13.57
N GLN A 284 4.01 -1.71 13.43
CA GLN A 284 4.03 -0.34 12.91
C GLN A 284 4.77 0.66 13.82
N SER A 285 4.84 0.41 15.12
CA SER A 285 5.65 1.22 16.05
C SER A 285 7.14 0.94 15.95
N GLU A 286 7.53 -0.27 15.51
CA GLU A 286 8.91 -0.73 15.53
C GLU A 286 9.62 -0.68 14.17
N ILE A 287 8.85 -0.81 13.07
CA ILE A 287 9.40 -0.96 11.72
C ILE A 287 10.36 0.17 11.32
N THR A 288 10.14 1.38 11.82
CA THR A 288 11.00 2.54 11.53
C THR A 288 12.43 2.33 12.05
N ARG A 289 12.66 1.47 13.05
CA ARG A 289 14.01 1.11 13.53
C ARG A 289 14.84 0.44 12.44
N ALA A 290 14.20 -0.43 11.65
CA ALA A 290 14.86 -1.08 10.53
C ALA A 290 15.22 -0.08 9.42
N TYR A 291 14.32 0.83 9.09
CA TYR A 291 14.62 1.90 8.13
C TYR A 291 15.70 2.85 8.65
N ALA A 292 15.71 3.20 9.94
CA ALA A 292 16.75 4.06 10.54
C ALA A 292 18.14 3.44 10.47
N ALA A 293 18.27 2.11 10.54
CA ALA A 293 19.56 1.42 10.43
C ALA A 293 20.04 1.22 8.99
N ALA A 294 19.10 1.26 8.02
CA ALA A 294 19.38 0.94 6.62
C ALA A 294 19.83 2.16 5.80
N ASP A 295 20.31 1.90 4.59
CA ASP A 295 20.74 2.88 3.60
C ASP A 295 19.91 2.81 2.31
N CYS A 296 19.29 1.65 2.01
CA CYS A 296 18.50 1.43 0.81
C CYS A 296 17.49 0.31 1.02
N LEU A 297 16.25 0.48 0.52
CA LEU A 297 15.27 -0.61 0.45
C LEU A 297 15.49 -1.45 -0.80
N VAL A 298 15.33 -2.79 -0.68
CA VAL A 298 15.27 -3.70 -1.84
C VAL A 298 13.93 -4.43 -1.85
N LEU A 299 13.17 -4.30 -2.96
CA LEU A 299 11.88 -4.97 -3.15
C LEU A 299 11.84 -5.68 -4.51
N PRO A 300 12.27 -6.95 -4.58
CA PRO A 300 12.37 -7.71 -5.84
C PRO A 300 11.04 -8.36 -6.27
N SER A 301 9.93 -7.99 -5.67
CA SER A 301 8.61 -8.61 -5.82
C SER A 301 8.13 -8.72 -7.26
N ASP A 302 7.24 -9.69 -7.53
CA ASP A 302 6.54 -9.84 -8.79
C ASP A 302 5.30 -8.92 -8.88
N PHE A 303 4.51 -9.04 -9.96
CA PHE A 303 3.27 -8.29 -10.20
C PHE A 303 2.16 -8.56 -9.14
N GLY A 304 2.32 -9.50 -8.22
CA GLY A 304 1.47 -9.68 -7.04
C GLY A 304 1.65 -8.58 -6.00
N GLU A 305 2.71 -7.79 -6.13
CA GLU A 305 2.89 -6.55 -5.37
C GLU A 305 2.13 -5.41 -6.07
N THR A 306 0.86 -5.24 -5.71
CA THR A 306 -0.05 -4.29 -6.38
C THR A 306 0.41 -2.85 -6.29
N TRP A 307 1.11 -2.48 -5.20
CA TRP A 307 1.76 -1.18 -5.03
C TRP A 307 3.17 -1.32 -4.45
N GLY A 308 3.30 -1.79 -3.21
CA GLY A 308 4.56 -1.85 -2.48
C GLY A 308 4.73 -0.69 -1.50
N LEU A 309 3.79 -0.54 -0.55
CA LEU A 309 3.78 0.57 0.43
C LEU A 309 5.04 0.67 1.29
N VAL A 310 5.79 -0.42 1.43
CA VAL A 310 7.12 -0.40 2.08
C VAL A 310 8.12 0.52 1.36
N VAL A 311 7.91 0.79 0.06
CA VAL A 311 8.70 1.79 -0.68
C VAL A 311 8.37 3.19 -0.21
N ASN A 312 7.07 3.51 0.00
CA ASN A 312 6.67 4.80 0.58
C ASN A 312 7.26 4.97 1.98
N GLU A 313 7.22 3.91 2.82
CA GLU A 313 7.76 3.92 4.18
C GLU A 313 9.27 4.20 4.19
N ALA A 314 10.04 3.47 3.39
CA ALA A 314 11.46 3.65 3.24
C ALA A 314 11.80 5.06 2.74
N MET A 315 11.12 5.52 1.69
CA MET A 315 11.32 6.86 1.12
C MET A 315 10.95 7.97 2.11
N ALA A 316 9.89 7.83 2.90
CA ALA A 316 9.54 8.78 3.95
C ALA A 316 10.62 8.84 5.04
N CYS A 317 11.30 7.73 5.32
CA CYS A 317 12.47 7.67 6.19
C CYS A 317 13.77 8.20 5.54
N GLY A 318 13.74 8.58 4.24
CA GLY A 318 14.90 9.11 3.51
C GLY A 318 15.76 8.05 2.86
N LEU A 319 15.25 6.83 2.61
CA LEU A 319 15.97 5.80 1.89
C LEU A 319 15.54 5.76 0.42
N PRO A 320 16.45 5.62 -0.53
CA PRO A 320 16.13 5.23 -1.90
C PRO A 320 15.71 3.76 -1.95
N ALA A 321 15.14 3.33 -3.09
CA ALA A 321 14.69 1.96 -3.26
C ALA A 321 15.24 1.32 -4.55
N ILE A 322 15.59 0.03 -4.47
CA ILE A 322 15.85 -0.84 -5.62
C ILE A 322 14.63 -1.75 -5.77
N VAL A 323 13.91 -1.63 -6.87
CA VAL A 323 12.66 -2.37 -7.09
C VAL A 323 12.67 -3.10 -8.43
N SER A 324 11.92 -4.21 -8.54
CA SER A 324 11.69 -4.81 -9.85
C SER A 324 10.71 -3.95 -10.68
N ASP A 325 10.75 -4.07 -12.00
CA ASP A 325 9.80 -3.43 -12.93
C ASP A 325 8.36 -3.96 -12.80
N ARG A 326 8.13 -4.97 -11.96
CA ARG A 326 6.82 -5.57 -11.67
C ARG A 326 6.15 -5.05 -10.41
N VAL A 327 6.85 -4.28 -9.59
CA VAL A 327 6.28 -3.63 -8.40
C VAL A 327 5.36 -2.48 -8.83
N GLY A 328 4.15 -2.43 -8.30
CA GLY A 328 3.11 -1.48 -8.74
C GLY A 328 3.53 -0.02 -8.68
N CYS A 329 4.30 0.38 -7.66
CA CYS A 329 4.77 1.76 -7.48
C CYS A 329 6.07 2.09 -8.26
N ALA A 330 6.68 1.14 -8.96
CA ALA A 330 7.99 1.36 -9.58
C ALA A 330 8.01 2.61 -10.49
N GLN A 331 7.03 2.74 -11.39
CA GLN A 331 6.93 3.87 -12.33
C GLN A 331 6.56 5.20 -11.67
N ASP A 332 6.04 5.16 -10.47
CA ASP A 332 5.54 6.32 -9.72
C ASP A 332 6.61 6.86 -8.75
N LEU A 333 7.22 5.97 -7.98
CA LEU A 333 8.11 6.34 -6.89
C LEU A 333 9.59 6.31 -7.28
N VAL A 334 9.99 5.41 -8.18
CA VAL A 334 11.41 5.20 -8.50
C VAL A 334 11.76 5.76 -9.87
N THR A 335 12.65 6.77 -9.88
CA THR A 335 13.33 7.24 -11.08
C THR A 335 14.79 6.79 -10.98
N PRO A 336 15.28 5.98 -11.93
CA PRO A 336 16.66 5.49 -11.91
C PRO A 336 17.69 6.62 -11.78
N GLY A 337 18.61 6.51 -10.82
CA GLY A 337 19.62 7.51 -10.51
C GLY A 337 19.14 8.75 -9.73
N GLU A 338 17.82 8.95 -9.57
CA GLU A 338 17.28 10.08 -8.81
C GLU A 338 16.74 9.66 -7.43
N THR A 339 15.90 8.64 -7.37
CA THR A 339 15.24 8.17 -6.14
C THR A 339 15.45 6.69 -5.87
N GLY A 340 16.26 6.03 -6.70
CA GLY A 340 16.59 4.61 -6.58
C GLY A 340 16.95 3.98 -7.90
N HIS A 341 16.71 2.66 -8.01
CA HIS A 341 16.98 1.88 -9.23
C HIS A 341 15.81 0.95 -9.53
N ILE A 342 15.59 0.68 -10.83
CA ILE A 342 14.63 -0.32 -11.32
C ILE A 342 15.41 -1.38 -12.08
N PHE A 343 15.18 -2.64 -11.80
CA PHE A 343 15.76 -3.77 -12.55
C PHE A 343 14.65 -4.63 -13.17
N ALA A 344 14.98 -5.36 -14.24
CA ALA A 344 14.04 -6.28 -14.86
C ALA A 344 13.74 -7.46 -13.93
N PHE A 345 12.47 -7.77 -13.75
CA PHE A 345 12.04 -8.87 -12.86
C PHE A 345 12.72 -10.19 -13.20
N GLY A 346 13.31 -10.84 -12.19
CA GLY A 346 14.02 -12.10 -12.32
C GLY A 346 15.48 -11.96 -12.80
N ASP A 347 15.93 -10.78 -13.16
CA ASP A 347 17.34 -10.53 -13.50
C ASP A 347 18.16 -10.28 -12.22
N ILE A 348 18.67 -11.39 -11.67
CA ILE A 348 19.47 -11.38 -10.45
C ILE A 348 20.80 -10.63 -10.64
N THR A 349 21.36 -10.68 -11.84
CA THR A 349 22.62 -9.97 -12.18
C THR A 349 22.41 -8.46 -12.19
N ALA A 350 21.31 -8.00 -12.79
CA ALA A 350 20.94 -6.58 -12.77
C ALA A 350 20.63 -6.10 -11.33
N LEU A 351 19.96 -6.91 -10.51
CA LEU A 351 19.74 -6.60 -9.09
C LEU A 351 21.09 -6.45 -8.35
N ALA A 352 22.01 -7.40 -8.52
CA ALA A 352 23.33 -7.34 -7.93
C ALA A 352 24.12 -6.10 -8.41
N ALA A 353 24.01 -5.72 -9.68
CA ALA A 353 24.64 -4.53 -10.23
C ALA A 353 24.07 -3.24 -9.59
N CYS A 354 22.74 -3.14 -9.40
CA CYS A 354 22.12 -2.01 -8.69
C CYS A 354 22.61 -1.92 -7.23
N MET A 355 22.69 -3.05 -6.54
CA MET A 355 23.25 -3.11 -5.19
C MET A 355 24.72 -2.68 -5.16
N LYS A 356 25.54 -3.16 -6.09
CA LYS A 356 26.95 -2.78 -6.22
C LYS A 356 27.13 -1.27 -6.44
N GLN A 357 26.33 -0.68 -7.33
CA GLN A 357 26.35 0.76 -7.57
C GLN A 357 26.02 1.56 -6.30
N SER A 358 25.05 1.08 -5.50
CA SER A 358 24.68 1.69 -4.22
C SER A 358 25.78 1.62 -3.18
N VAL A 359 26.58 0.54 -3.16
CA VAL A 359 27.73 0.40 -2.25
C VAL A 359 28.90 1.28 -2.68
N ALA A 360 29.09 1.46 -3.98
CA ALA A 360 30.23 2.21 -4.53
C ALA A 360 30.21 3.71 -4.20
N ASP A 361 29.02 4.31 -4.04
CA ASP A 361 28.89 5.75 -3.75
C ASP A 361 27.80 6.01 -2.68
N PRO A 362 28.16 5.91 -1.39
CA PRO A 362 27.23 6.19 -0.29
C PRO A 362 26.69 7.63 -0.27
N ALA A 363 27.45 8.61 -0.79
CA ALA A 363 27.03 10.00 -0.84
C ALA A 363 25.91 10.20 -1.89
N ALA A 364 26.08 9.61 -3.09
CA ALA A 364 25.05 9.59 -4.11
C ALA A 364 23.79 8.85 -3.60
N LEU A 365 23.97 7.73 -2.89
CA LEU A 365 22.86 6.97 -2.30
C LEU A 365 22.06 7.81 -1.30
N ALA A 366 22.74 8.53 -0.40
CA ALA A 366 22.09 9.45 0.56
C ALA A 366 21.35 10.60 -0.15
N ALA A 367 21.94 11.16 -1.22
CA ALA A 367 21.31 12.19 -2.03
C ALA A 367 20.03 11.68 -2.74
N MET A 368 20.05 10.43 -3.24
CA MET A 368 18.83 9.76 -3.78
C MET A 368 17.75 9.63 -2.71
N GLY A 369 18.13 9.26 -1.48
CA GLY A 369 17.20 9.15 -0.35
C GLY A 369 16.53 10.47 0.02
N ALA A 370 17.27 11.58 -0.01
CA ALA A 370 16.72 12.92 0.21
C ALA A 370 15.65 13.28 -0.85
N ARG A 371 15.96 13.03 -2.14
CA ARG A 371 15.00 13.24 -3.25
C ARG A 371 13.79 12.29 -3.18
N ALA A 372 14.00 11.05 -2.74
CA ALA A 372 12.95 10.06 -2.54
C ALA A 372 11.96 10.53 -1.45
N ARG A 373 12.47 11.03 -0.33
CA ARG A 373 11.65 11.62 0.73
C ARG A 373 10.83 12.82 0.25
N GLU A 374 11.46 13.74 -0.47
CA GLU A 374 10.75 14.89 -1.05
C GLU A 374 9.60 14.44 -1.96
N ARG A 375 9.84 13.44 -2.83
CA ARG A 375 8.84 12.89 -3.75
C ARG A 375 7.61 12.38 -3.03
N VAL A 376 7.77 11.54 -1.99
CA VAL A 376 6.61 10.96 -1.30
C VAL A 376 5.85 12.01 -0.51
N HIS A 377 6.51 12.99 0.09
CA HIS A 377 5.85 14.07 0.81
C HIS A 377 5.07 15.01 -0.11
N THR A 378 5.61 15.34 -1.29
CA THR A 378 5.00 16.32 -2.19
C THR A 378 3.94 15.74 -3.12
N ARG A 379 4.03 14.44 -3.48
CA ARG A 379 3.17 13.84 -4.52
C ARG A 379 2.38 12.61 -4.08
N TYR A 380 2.82 11.92 -3.02
CA TYR A 380 2.23 10.65 -2.56
C TYR A 380 1.89 10.74 -1.07
N GLY A 381 1.21 11.84 -0.69
CA GLY A 381 0.73 12.08 0.65
C GLY A 381 -0.78 11.90 0.78
N ILE A 382 -1.26 11.99 2.01
CA ILE A 382 -2.68 11.88 2.34
C ILE A 382 -3.49 13.01 1.67
N ASP A 383 -2.96 14.22 1.63
CA ASP A 383 -3.66 15.39 1.09
C ASP A 383 -3.96 15.24 -0.41
N GLN A 384 -3.04 14.66 -1.19
CA GLN A 384 -3.25 14.39 -2.61
C GLN A 384 -4.36 13.36 -2.81
N ALA A 385 -4.39 12.30 -1.98
CA ALA A 385 -5.45 11.30 -2.05
C ALA A 385 -6.81 11.86 -1.61
N VAL A 386 -6.84 12.70 -0.58
CA VAL A 386 -8.06 13.44 -0.14
C VAL A 386 -8.56 14.34 -1.25
N LYS A 387 -7.66 15.12 -1.87
CA LYS A 387 -8.02 16.01 -2.99
C LYS A 387 -8.70 15.23 -4.12
N GLY A 388 -8.07 14.18 -4.63
CA GLY A 388 -8.66 13.36 -5.70
C GLY A 388 -10.01 12.74 -5.31
N THR A 389 -10.15 12.35 -4.04
CA THR A 389 -11.43 11.82 -3.53
C THR A 389 -12.53 12.88 -3.52
N VAL A 390 -12.22 14.08 -3.05
CA VAL A 390 -13.18 15.20 -2.99
C VAL A 390 -13.57 15.67 -4.39
N ASP A 391 -12.61 15.75 -5.31
CA ASP A 391 -12.86 16.08 -6.72
C ASP A 391 -13.82 15.05 -7.36
N ALA A 392 -13.63 13.75 -7.09
CA ALA A 392 -14.53 12.69 -7.56
C ALA A 392 -15.94 12.79 -6.94
N ILE A 393 -16.04 13.13 -5.63
CA ILE A 393 -17.33 13.33 -4.96
C ILE A 393 -18.08 14.51 -5.60
N ALA A 394 -17.41 15.63 -5.86
CA ALA A 394 -18.01 16.77 -6.53
C ALA A 394 -18.52 16.39 -7.94
N PHE A 395 -17.67 15.73 -8.73
CA PHE A 395 -18.03 15.28 -10.08
C PHE A 395 -19.30 14.41 -10.12
N VAL A 396 -19.40 13.40 -9.23
CA VAL A 396 -20.56 12.49 -9.25
C VAL A 396 -21.84 13.12 -8.73
N ARG A 397 -21.73 14.24 -8.00
CA ARG A 397 -22.89 15.01 -7.53
C ARG A 397 -23.41 16.02 -8.55
N ASP A 398 -22.51 16.64 -9.30
CA ASP A 398 -22.87 17.64 -10.31
C ASP A 398 -23.41 17.01 -11.59
N GLY A 399 -23.11 15.73 -11.82
CA GLY A 399 -23.62 14.94 -12.94
C GLY A 399 -24.85 14.07 -12.63
N ALA A 400 -25.44 14.18 -11.41
CA ALA A 400 -26.56 13.37 -10.94
C ALA A 400 -27.92 14.06 -11.11
#